data_e2ca4a8b09f92fa72ebedfbfb89995c8
#
_entry.id   e2ca4a8b09f92fa72ebedfbfb89995c8
#
_cell.length_a   1.000
_cell.length_b   1.000
_cell.length_c   1.000
_cell.angle_alpha   90.00
_cell.angle_beta   90.00
_cell.angle_gamma   90.00
#
_symmetry.space_group_name_H-M   'P 1'
#
loop_
_entity.id
_entity.type
_entity.pdbx_description
1 polymer ?
#
loop_
_entity_poly.entity_id
_entity_poly.type
_entity_poly.pdbx_seq_one_letter_code
_entity_poly.pdbx_strand_id
1 'polypeptide(L)'
;MNMNMNATAARRAQQRYRDDAVLSATPERLVTMLYDRLMLDIQRGEAAQRAGDWTEANTQLQHAQAIVAELTSSLSSDWTGSTGLRALYAFLTQTLIGANIGRDPERTRSCHDLVVPLHEAWHAAAASVTQARAS
;
A
#
# COMPACT_ATOMS: atom_id res chain seq x y z
N MET A 1 -9.14 20.98 29.77
CA MET A 1 -9.00 19.54 29.98
C MET A 1 -9.97 18.70 29.17
N ASN A 2 -11.23 19.15 29.02
CA ASN A 2 -12.23 18.39 28.23
C ASN A 2 -11.91 18.24 26.75
N MET A 3 -11.13 19.17 26.17
CA MET A 3 -10.78 19.15 24.74
C MET A 3 -9.91 17.97 24.36
N ASN A 4 -8.98 17.53 25.24
CA ASN A 4 -8.11 16.39 24.95
C ASN A 4 -8.88 15.06 24.96
N MET A 5 -9.86 14.93 25.86
CA MET A 5 -10.71 13.73 25.91
C MET A 5 -11.60 13.63 24.68
N ASN A 6 -12.14 14.75 24.18
CA ASN A 6 -12.97 14.77 22.97
C ASN A 6 -12.15 14.42 21.73
N ALA A 7 -10.91 14.94 21.62
CA ALA A 7 -10.02 14.62 20.51
C ALA A 7 -9.66 13.14 20.49
N THR A 8 -9.40 12.54 21.66
CA THR A 8 -9.10 11.10 21.76
C THR A 8 -10.31 10.25 21.37
N ALA A 9 -11.52 10.63 21.83
CA ALA A 9 -12.75 9.95 21.47
C ALA A 9 -13.02 10.03 19.97
N ALA A 10 -12.79 11.17 19.33
CA ALA A 10 -12.93 11.36 17.90
C ALA A 10 -11.95 10.47 17.12
N ARG A 11 -10.69 10.38 17.56
CA ARG A 11 -9.69 9.52 16.93
C ARG A 11 -10.07 8.04 17.03
N ARG A 12 -10.57 7.61 18.19
CA ARG A 12 -11.04 6.22 18.39
C ARG A 12 -12.24 5.90 17.50
N ALA A 13 -13.15 6.85 17.34
CA ALA A 13 -14.31 6.68 16.46
C ALA A 13 -13.89 6.57 15.00
N GLN A 14 -12.94 7.41 14.54
CA GLN A 14 -12.39 7.33 13.19
C GLN A 14 -11.66 6.00 12.96
N GLN A 15 -10.88 5.54 13.94
CA GLN A 15 -10.16 4.28 13.84
C GLN A 15 -11.14 3.11 13.74
N ARG A 16 -12.20 3.10 14.56
CA ARG A 16 -13.24 2.07 14.49
C ARG A 16 -13.95 2.07 13.15
N TYR A 17 -14.26 3.24 12.60
CA TYR A 17 -14.88 3.35 11.28
C TYR A 17 -13.97 2.75 10.21
N ARG A 18 -12.67 3.04 10.24
CA ARG A 18 -11.69 2.48 9.31
C ARG A 18 -11.58 0.96 9.46
N ASP A 19 -11.51 0.46 10.69
CA ASP A 19 -11.43 -0.97 10.98
C ASP A 19 -12.68 -1.69 10.47
N ASP A 20 -13.86 -1.13 10.69
CA ASP A 20 -15.12 -1.69 10.21
C ASP A 20 -15.17 -1.71 8.67
N ALA A 21 -14.69 -0.65 8.02
CA ALA A 21 -14.62 -0.57 6.56
C ALA A 21 -13.69 -1.65 5.99
N VAL A 22 -12.54 -1.89 6.61
CA VAL A 22 -11.60 -2.95 6.22
C VAL A 22 -12.21 -4.32 6.43
N LEU A 23 -12.82 -4.56 7.60
CA LEU A 23 -13.41 -5.87 7.94
C LEU A 23 -14.59 -6.23 7.04
N SER A 24 -15.34 -5.24 6.55
CA SER A 24 -16.50 -5.47 5.68
C SER A 24 -16.15 -5.46 4.18
N ALA A 25 -14.90 -5.16 3.82
CA ALA A 25 -14.48 -5.08 2.42
C ALA A 25 -14.41 -6.47 1.78
N THR A 26 -14.77 -6.53 0.48
CA THR A 26 -14.56 -7.74 -0.32
C THR A 26 -13.06 -8.00 -0.52
N PRO A 27 -12.65 -9.24 -0.87
CA PRO A 27 -11.23 -9.51 -1.17
C PRO A 27 -10.65 -8.58 -2.22
N GLU A 28 -11.39 -8.27 -3.28
CA GLU A 28 -10.96 -7.35 -4.34
C GLU A 28 -10.76 -5.94 -3.80
N ARG A 29 -11.67 -5.52 -2.91
CA ARG A 29 -11.57 -4.19 -2.29
C ARG A 29 -10.38 -4.09 -1.35
N LEU A 30 -10.10 -5.15 -0.58
CA LEU A 30 -8.93 -5.19 0.30
C LEU A 30 -7.64 -5.03 -0.49
N VAL A 31 -7.52 -5.71 -1.63
CA VAL A 31 -6.33 -5.59 -2.49
C VAL A 31 -6.19 -4.15 -3.01
N THR A 32 -7.28 -3.53 -3.48
CA THR A 32 -7.20 -2.13 -3.95
C THR A 32 -6.82 -1.17 -2.83
N MET A 33 -7.31 -1.39 -1.61
CA MET A 33 -6.95 -0.58 -0.45
C MET A 33 -5.46 -0.72 -0.11
N LEU A 34 -4.90 -1.93 -0.20
CA LEU A 34 -3.47 -2.16 -0.01
C LEU A 34 -2.64 -1.43 -1.06
N TYR A 35 -3.05 -1.49 -2.32
CA TYR A 35 -2.35 -0.76 -3.39
C TYR A 35 -2.45 0.75 -3.23
N ASP A 36 -3.61 1.27 -2.81
CA ASP A 36 -3.78 2.70 -2.54
C ASP A 36 -2.79 3.16 -1.46
N ARG A 37 -2.67 2.38 -0.38
CA ARG A 37 -1.75 2.71 0.71
C ARG A 37 -0.29 2.56 0.29
N LEU A 38 0.02 1.52 -0.49
CA LEU A 38 1.38 1.33 -1.02
C LEU A 38 1.83 2.53 -1.85
N MET A 39 0.97 3.00 -2.75
CA MET A 39 1.25 4.18 -3.56
C MET A 39 1.52 5.41 -2.69
N LEU A 40 0.68 5.62 -1.69
CA LEU A 40 0.81 6.75 -0.77
C LEU A 40 2.12 6.68 0.03
N ASP A 41 2.47 5.50 0.54
CA ASP A 41 3.70 5.31 1.31
C ASP A 41 4.94 5.58 0.46
N ILE A 42 4.96 5.10 -0.78
CA ILE A 42 6.08 5.33 -1.69
C ILE A 42 6.21 6.83 -2.01
N GLN A 43 5.10 7.50 -2.28
CA GLN A 43 5.08 8.94 -2.56
C GLN A 43 5.59 9.75 -1.36
N ARG A 44 5.12 9.41 -0.16
CA ARG A 44 5.56 10.06 1.09
C ARG A 44 7.03 9.77 1.38
N GLY A 45 7.47 8.55 1.13
CA GLY A 45 8.87 8.16 1.29
C GLY A 45 9.79 8.96 0.38
N GLU A 46 9.42 9.08 -0.90
CA GLU A 46 10.18 9.86 -1.86
C GLU A 46 10.24 11.34 -1.46
N ALA A 47 9.10 11.92 -1.09
CA ALA A 47 9.03 13.32 -0.66
C ALA A 47 9.91 13.58 0.56
N ALA A 48 9.89 12.67 1.54
CA ALA A 48 10.73 12.77 2.73
C ALA A 48 12.21 12.67 2.38
N GLN A 49 12.60 11.77 1.48
CA GLN A 49 13.98 11.65 1.00
C GLN A 49 14.46 12.93 0.34
N ARG A 50 13.64 13.52 -0.52
CA ARG A 50 13.98 14.77 -1.21
C ARG A 50 14.08 15.95 -0.26
N ALA A 51 13.35 15.91 0.85
CA ALA A 51 13.43 16.92 1.91
C ALA A 51 14.55 16.67 2.90
N GLY A 52 15.26 15.55 2.79
CA GLY A 52 16.31 15.18 3.75
C GLY A 52 15.79 14.68 5.09
N ASP A 53 14.49 14.37 5.17
CA ASP A 53 13.87 13.80 6.37
C ASP A 53 13.98 12.27 6.33
N TRP A 54 15.15 11.80 6.73
CA TRP A 54 15.50 10.37 6.61
C TRP A 54 14.72 9.49 7.58
N THR A 55 14.36 10.02 8.74
CA THR A 55 13.54 9.29 9.72
C THR A 55 12.16 9.02 9.14
N GLU A 56 11.50 10.03 8.59
CA GLU A 56 10.18 9.88 7.97
C GLU A 56 10.27 8.99 6.72
N ALA A 57 11.30 9.16 5.90
CA ALA A 57 11.52 8.32 4.73
C ALA A 57 11.62 6.84 5.11
N ASN A 58 12.40 6.53 6.14
CA ASN A 58 12.54 5.16 6.65
C ASN A 58 11.20 4.60 7.11
N THR A 59 10.42 5.39 7.84
CA THR A 59 9.09 4.96 8.33
C THR A 59 8.17 4.61 7.17
N GLN A 60 8.07 5.47 6.16
CA GLN A 60 7.18 5.27 5.02
C GLN A 60 7.64 4.10 4.14
N LEU A 61 8.92 3.98 3.88
CA LEU A 61 9.44 2.91 3.02
C LEU A 61 9.40 1.54 3.71
N GLN A 62 9.56 1.47 5.02
CA GLN A 62 9.34 0.23 5.77
C GLN A 62 7.87 -0.17 5.77
N HIS A 63 6.96 0.79 5.90
CA HIS A 63 5.52 0.53 5.81
C HIS A 63 5.15 0.00 4.42
N ALA A 64 5.71 0.59 3.36
CA ALA A 64 5.54 0.11 1.99
C ALA A 64 5.98 -1.36 1.85
N GLN A 65 7.12 -1.72 2.43
CA GLN A 65 7.62 -3.10 2.42
C GLN A 65 6.65 -4.06 3.13
N ALA A 66 6.07 -3.63 4.25
CA ALA A 66 5.08 -4.43 4.97
C ALA A 66 3.83 -4.68 4.13
N ILE A 67 3.39 -3.68 3.36
CA ILE A 67 2.25 -3.83 2.45
C ILE A 67 2.56 -4.83 1.33
N VAL A 68 3.75 -4.77 0.74
CA VAL A 68 4.16 -5.73 -0.29
C VAL A 68 4.18 -7.15 0.28
N ALA A 69 4.61 -7.31 1.53
CA ALA A 69 4.57 -8.61 2.22
C ALA A 69 3.13 -9.12 2.36
N GLU A 70 2.19 -8.24 2.72
CA GLU A 70 0.76 -8.59 2.79
C GLU A 70 0.21 -8.99 1.42
N LEU A 71 0.53 -8.24 0.38
CA LEU A 71 0.13 -8.57 -0.99
C LEU A 71 0.68 -9.93 -1.41
N THR A 72 1.93 -10.22 -1.07
CA THR A 72 2.57 -11.49 -1.37
C THR A 72 1.87 -12.65 -0.66
N SER A 73 1.57 -12.49 0.63
CA SER A 73 0.92 -13.54 1.40
C SER A 73 -0.52 -13.80 0.98
N SER A 74 -1.17 -12.83 0.34
CA SER A 74 -2.55 -12.97 -0.15
C SER A 74 -2.63 -13.67 -1.51
N LEU A 75 -1.50 -13.91 -2.19
CA LEU A 75 -1.50 -14.58 -3.50
C LEU A 75 -1.86 -16.05 -3.35
N SER A 76 -2.88 -16.47 -4.13
CA SER A 76 -3.20 -17.89 -4.25
C SER A 76 -2.24 -18.56 -5.24
N SER A 77 -1.68 -19.69 -4.86
CA SER A 77 -0.80 -20.48 -5.73
C SER A 77 -1.54 -21.13 -6.91
N ASP A 78 -2.88 -21.17 -6.84
CA ASP A 78 -3.71 -21.80 -7.87
C ASP A 78 -3.93 -20.90 -9.09
N TRP A 79 -3.59 -19.61 -8.96
CA TRP A 79 -3.75 -18.65 -10.06
C TRP A 79 -2.49 -18.66 -10.95
N THR A 80 -2.71 -18.76 -12.27
CA THR A 80 -1.61 -18.84 -13.24
C THR A 80 -0.65 -17.66 -13.22
N GLY A 81 -1.13 -16.47 -12.88
CA GLY A 81 -0.31 -15.27 -12.79
C GLY A 81 0.47 -15.11 -11.49
N SER A 82 0.24 -15.98 -10.50
CA SER A 82 0.78 -15.81 -9.16
C SER A 82 2.31 -15.88 -9.11
N THR A 83 2.92 -16.77 -9.88
CA THR A 83 4.38 -16.90 -9.93
C THR A 83 5.06 -15.63 -10.41
N GLY A 84 4.56 -15.04 -11.51
CA GLY A 84 5.09 -13.80 -12.05
C GLY A 84 4.89 -12.62 -11.11
N LEU A 85 3.71 -12.53 -10.51
CA LEU A 85 3.40 -11.45 -9.58
C LEU A 85 4.21 -11.58 -8.28
N ARG A 86 4.42 -12.81 -7.81
CA ARG A 86 5.25 -13.07 -6.63
C ARG A 86 6.69 -12.64 -6.87
N ALA A 87 7.23 -12.93 -8.07
CA ALA A 87 8.58 -12.50 -8.47
C ALA A 87 8.67 -10.97 -8.54
N LEU A 88 7.64 -10.32 -9.04
CA LEU A 88 7.57 -8.86 -9.12
C LEU A 88 7.55 -8.23 -7.71
N TYR A 89 6.77 -8.81 -6.80
CA TYR A 89 6.72 -8.35 -5.41
C TYR A 89 8.08 -8.52 -4.70
N ALA A 90 8.78 -9.63 -4.97
CA ALA A 90 10.11 -9.84 -4.43
C ALA A 90 11.10 -8.78 -4.96
N PHE A 91 11.04 -8.49 -6.25
CA PHE A 91 11.85 -7.43 -6.86
C PHE A 91 11.53 -6.06 -6.26
N LEU A 92 10.26 -5.75 -6.09
CA LEU A 92 9.80 -4.49 -5.51
C LEU A 92 10.31 -4.34 -4.07
N THR A 93 10.22 -5.40 -3.26
CA THR A 93 10.72 -5.41 -1.88
C THR A 93 12.22 -5.10 -1.84
N GLN A 94 13.01 -5.79 -2.67
CA GLN A 94 14.46 -5.56 -2.73
C GLN A 94 14.79 -4.12 -3.15
N THR A 95 14.05 -3.59 -4.12
CA THR A 95 14.27 -2.23 -4.61
C THR A 95 13.90 -1.19 -3.55
N LEU A 96 12.80 -1.40 -2.82
CA LEU A 96 12.41 -0.52 -1.70
C LEU A 96 13.46 -0.53 -0.59
N ILE A 97 13.98 -1.70 -0.23
CA ILE A 97 15.04 -1.84 0.78
C ILE A 97 16.28 -1.06 0.33
N GLY A 98 16.72 -1.29 -0.92
CA GLY A 98 17.88 -0.60 -1.47
C GLY A 98 17.71 0.91 -1.55
N ALA A 99 16.53 1.38 -1.94
CA ALA A 99 16.20 2.81 -1.99
C ALA A 99 16.24 3.45 -0.60
N ASN A 100 15.77 2.74 0.41
CA ASN A 100 15.76 3.22 1.80
C ASN A 100 17.18 3.28 2.37
N ILE A 101 17.92 2.18 2.30
CA ILE A 101 19.28 2.10 2.83
C ILE A 101 20.21 3.09 2.10
N GLY A 102 20.08 3.17 0.78
CA GLY A 102 20.91 4.04 -0.07
C GLY A 102 20.49 5.50 -0.07
N ARG A 103 19.39 5.86 0.61
CA ARG A 103 18.82 7.20 0.61
C ARG A 103 18.68 7.75 -0.81
N ASP A 104 18.05 6.93 -1.68
CA ASP A 104 18.02 7.14 -3.13
C ASP A 104 16.58 7.44 -3.59
N PRO A 105 16.19 8.72 -3.71
CA PRO A 105 14.82 9.09 -4.12
C PRO A 105 14.51 8.69 -5.57
N GLU A 106 15.50 8.62 -6.44
CA GLU A 106 15.28 8.18 -7.82
C GLU A 106 14.89 6.70 -7.87
N ARG A 107 15.51 5.88 -7.03
CA ARG A 107 15.18 4.46 -6.92
C ARG A 107 13.80 4.27 -6.31
N THR A 108 13.42 5.10 -5.34
CA THR A 108 12.06 5.14 -4.77
C THR A 108 11.06 5.50 -5.85
N ARG A 109 11.38 6.47 -6.70
CA ARG A 109 10.52 6.86 -7.83
C ARG A 109 10.36 5.71 -8.82
N SER A 110 11.39 4.94 -9.08
CA SER A 110 11.31 3.75 -9.92
C SER A 110 10.32 2.72 -9.35
N CYS A 111 10.30 2.56 -8.02
CA CYS A 111 9.30 1.71 -7.37
C CYS A 111 7.89 2.23 -7.60
N HIS A 112 7.69 3.54 -7.47
CA HIS A 112 6.41 4.19 -7.75
C HIS A 112 5.93 3.86 -9.16
N ASP A 113 6.79 4.08 -10.15
CA ASP A 113 6.45 3.87 -11.55
C ASP A 113 6.16 2.41 -11.88
N LEU A 114 6.76 1.48 -11.16
CA LEU A 114 6.47 0.06 -11.27
C LEU A 114 5.09 -0.30 -10.73
N VAL A 115 4.66 0.35 -9.65
CA VAL A 115 3.39 0.05 -8.98
C VAL A 115 2.20 0.69 -9.70
N VAL A 116 2.37 1.83 -10.36
CA VAL A 116 1.29 2.56 -11.03
C VAL A 116 0.40 1.67 -11.91
N PRO A 117 0.95 0.91 -12.89
CA PRO A 117 0.10 0.09 -13.74
C PRO A 117 -0.57 -1.06 -12.99
N LEU A 118 0.04 -1.58 -11.95
CA LEU A 118 -0.57 -2.62 -11.11
C LEU A 118 -1.75 -2.05 -10.32
N HIS A 119 -1.58 -0.87 -9.74
CA HIS A 119 -2.64 -0.15 -9.04
C HIS A 119 -3.85 0.10 -9.94
N GLU A 120 -3.60 0.58 -11.15
CA GLU A 120 -4.66 0.84 -12.13
C GLU A 120 -5.37 -0.47 -12.55
N ALA A 121 -4.61 -1.53 -12.78
CA ALA A 121 -5.16 -2.82 -13.19
C ALA A 121 -6.06 -3.43 -12.12
N TRP A 122 -5.65 -3.36 -10.85
CA TRP A 122 -6.45 -3.89 -9.75
C TRP A 122 -7.72 -3.07 -9.52
N HIS A 123 -7.66 -1.75 -9.64
CA HIS A 123 -8.85 -0.90 -9.56
C HIS A 123 -9.83 -1.20 -10.69
N ALA A 124 -9.35 -1.39 -11.92
CA ALA A 124 -10.19 -1.77 -13.05
C ALA A 124 -10.84 -3.13 -12.84
N ALA A 125 -10.09 -4.11 -12.34
CA ALA A 125 -10.61 -5.45 -12.06
C ALA A 125 -11.68 -5.41 -10.97
N ALA A 126 -11.46 -4.64 -9.90
CA ALA A 126 -12.43 -4.48 -8.82
C ALA A 126 -13.72 -3.82 -9.30
N ALA A 127 -13.63 -2.82 -10.17
CA ALA A 127 -14.79 -2.16 -10.78
C ALA A 127 -15.60 -3.13 -11.64
N SER A 128 -14.92 -3.97 -12.43
CA SER A 128 -15.57 -5.00 -13.25
C SER A 128 -16.32 -6.01 -12.41
N VAL A 129 -15.74 -6.47 -11.30
CA VAL A 129 -16.39 -7.39 -10.36
C VAL A 129 -17.63 -6.75 -9.74
N THR A 130 -17.55 -5.50 -9.33
CA THR A 130 -18.67 -4.76 -8.76
C THR A 130 -19.82 -4.62 -9.76
N GLN A 131 -19.53 -4.30 -11.01
CA GLN A 131 -20.53 -4.20 -12.07
C GLN A 131 -21.20 -5.54 -12.35
N ALA A 132 -20.41 -6.62 -12.41
CA ALA A 132 -20.96 -7.97 -12.62
C ALA A 132 -21.91 -8.37 -11.50
N ARG A 133 -21.60 -8.02 -10.24
CA ARG A 133 -22.46 -8.31 -9.09
C ARG A 133 -23.73 -7.46 -9.08
N ALA A 134 -23.70 -6.25 -9.64
CA ALA A 134 -24.84 -5.36 -9.73
C ALA A 134 -25.81 -5.73 -10.85
N SER A 135 -25.37 -6.53 -11.84
CA SER A 135 -26.19 -7.03 -12.94
C SER A 135 -26.93 -8.28 -12.55
#